data_27e0a7725262513972fc0716eee5542c
#
_entry.id   27e0a7725262513972fc0716eee5542c
#
_cell.length_a   1.000
_cell.length_b   1.000
_cell.length_c   1.000
_cell.angle_alpha   90.00
_cell.angle_beta   90.00
_cell.angle_gamma   90.00
#
_symmetry.space_group_name_H-M   'P 1'
#
loop_
_entity.id
_entity.type
_entity.pdbx_description
1 polymer ?
#
loop_
_entity_poly.entity_id
_entity_poly.type
_entity_poly.pdbx_seq_one_letter_code
_entity_poly.pdbx_strand_id
1 'polypeptide(L)'
;MYRVGVDLGGTNIVVGIIDENYKIVAKASRKTNAPRAAEGIFDDMADAIKEAMSQIHITNDDIISIGVGTPGSVNKSEELIEFANNLGFDNVPSYKLLRERTGFEKVYFDNDANCAALGEAVAGCGKGVKDFIMITLGTGVGSGIIVNGKLVTGVNYAAGEMGHTVIVYNGLQCNCGRKGCWEKYSSATALIEQTKDAMRKNFNSLMWDIAGGDINKVNGRTAFDGMRKGDATAQAVVNNYVAMLACGIGNIINTFQPSMVCVGGGVGNEKENLLGPVRKFLASEVYTIHAKKQTQLVAAELGNDAGIIGAALLDE
;
A
#
# COMPACT_ATOMS: atom_id res chain seq x y z
N MET A 1 3.69 -26.73 -8.30
CA MET A 1 2.69 -25.84 -8.94
C MET A 1 2.98 -24.41 -8.49
N TYR A 2 2.85 -23.45 -9.40
CA TYR A 2 3.18 -22.05 -9.13
C TYR A 2 1.95 -21.17 -9.26
N ARG A 3 2.01 -19.97 -8.71
CA ARG A 3 1.04 -18.88 -8.94
C ARG A 3 1.78 -17.68 -9.54
N VAL A 4 1.09 -16.91 -10.34
CA VAL A 4 1.60 -15.65 -10.87
C VAL A 4 0.98 -14.50 -10.09
N GLY A 5 1.80 -13.64 -9.53
CA GLY A 5 1.37 -12.37 -8.94
C GLY A 5 1.87 -11.20 -9.76
N VAL A 6 0.98 -10.25 -10.01
CA VAL A 6 1.28 -9.02 -10.75
C VAL A 6 0.96 -7.82 -9.88
N ASP A 7 1.91 -6.91 -9.74
CA ASP A 7 1.71 -5.56 -9.19
C ASP A 7 1.65 -4.58 -10.37
N LEU A 8 0.44 -4.11 -10.69
CA LEU A 8 0.19 -3.13 -11.74
C LEU A 8 0.17 -1.73 -11.15
N GLY A 9 1.31 -1.09 -11.11
CA GLY A 9 1.42 0.32 -10.71
C GLY A 9 1.33 1.30 -11.87
N GLY A 10 1.09 2.58 -11.59
CA GLY A 10 1.06 3.64 -12.61
C GLY A 10 2.40 3.85 -13.33
N THR A 11 3.52 3.40 -12.75
CA THR A 11 4.87 3.57 -13.32
C THR A 11 5.46 2.26 -13.84
N ASN A 12 5.26 1.18 -13.12
CA ASN A 12 5.83 -0.13 -13.44
C ASN A 12 4.76 -1.22 -13.30
N ILE A 13 4.89 -2.25 -14.13
CA ILE A 13 4.27 -3.56 -13.99
C ILE A 13 5.36 -4.48 -13.45
N VAL A 14 5.12 -5.15 -12.33
CA VAL A 14 6.05 -6.12 -11.76
C VAL A 14 5.36 -7.46 -11.63
N VAL A 15 5.97 -8.50 -12.21
CA VAL A 15 5.46 -9.87 -12.18
C VAL A 15 6.37 -10.73 -11.32
N GLY A 16 5.79 -11.58 -10.49
CA GLY A 16 6.50 -12.63 -9.77
C GLY A 16 5.88 -14.00 -9.99
N ILE A 17 6.72 -15.02 -10.10
CA ILE A 17 6.30 -16.41 -10.02
C ILE A 17 6.52 -16.88 -8.59
N ILE A 18 5.46 -17.35 -7.94
CA ILE A 18 5.43 -17.68 -6.52
C ILE A 18 5.29 -19.19 -6.35
N ASP A 19 6.17 -19.79 -5.53
CA ASP A 19 6.13 -21.21 -5.19
C ASP A 19 5.14 -21.53 -4.06
N GLU A 20 5.02 -22.79 -3.69
CA GLU A 20 4.16 -23.31 -2.63
C GLU A 20 4.56 -22.81 -1.22
N ASN A 21 5.77 -22.26 -1.06
CA ASN A 21 6.28 -21.67 0.17
C ASN A 21 6.13 -20.15 0.19
N TYR A 22 5.36 -19.58 -0.75
CA TYR A 22 5.15 -18.15 -0.94
C TYR A 22 6.40 -17.35 -1.28
N LYS A 23 7.43 -18.01 -1.86
CA LYS A 23 8.67 -17.38 -2.32
C LYS A 23 8.57 -17.00 -3.78
N ILE A 24 9.05 -15.80 -4.09
CA ILE A 24 9.22 -15.39 -5.49
C ILE A 24 10.46 -16.09 -6.05
N VAL A 25 10.26 -16.95 -7.04
CA VAL A 25 11.31 -17.75 -7.69
C VAL A 25 11.75 -17.18 -9.04
N ALA A 26 10.94 -16.31 -9.64
CA ALA A 26 11.30 -15.56 -10.84
C ALA A 26 10.60 -14.20 -10.83
N LYS A 27 11.20 -13.19 -11.47
CA LYS A 27 10.66 -11.84 -11.57
C LYS A 27 10.90 -11.25 -12.96
N ALA A 28 9.91 -10.53 -13.48
CA ALA A 28 10.05 -9.67 -14.64
C ALA A 28 9.36 -8.34 -14.42
N SER A 29 9.74 -7.31 -15.17
CA SER A 29 9.11 -5.99 -15.04
C SER A 29 9.05 -5.25 -16.37
N ARG A 30 8.07 -4.38 -16.50
CA ARG A 30 7.88 -3.45 -17.62
C ARG A 30 7.54 -2.07 -17.10
N LYS A 31 7.78 -1.04 -17.91
CA LYS A 31 7.26 0.30 -17.65
C LYS A 31 5.78 0.34 -18.02
N THR A 32 4.93 0.81 -17.13
CA THR A 32 3.50 0.97 -17.42
C THR A 32 3.26 2.05 -18.48
N ASN A 33 4.06 3.12 -18.45
CA ASN A 33 3.93 4.28 -19.33
C ASN A 33 2.48 4.83 -19.36
N ALA A 34 1.81 4.80 -18.21
CA ALA A 34 0.45 5.31 -18.06
C ALA A 34 0.46 6.87 -18.02
N PRO A 35 -0.65 7.55 -18.49
CA PRO A 35 -1.84 6.92 -19.06
C PRO A 35 -1.67 6.53 -20.54
N ARG A 36 -2.19 5.37 -20.91
CA ARG A 36 -2.28 4.89 -22.30
C ARG A 36 -3.40 3.86 -22.44
N ALA A 37 -3.68 3.39 -23.68
CA ALA A 37 -4.68 2.38 -23.94
C ALA A 37 -4.44 1.11 -23.09
N ALA A 38 -5.51 0.56 -22.52
CA ALA A 38 -5.46 -0.60 -21.64
C ALA A 38 -4.85 -1.82 -22.35
N GLU A 39 -5.19 -2.03 -23.61
CA GLU A 39 -4.69 -3.13 -24.43
C GLU A 39 -3.16 -3.22 -24.37
N GLY A 40 -2.48 -2.10 -24.58
CA GLY A 40 -1.01 -2.07 -24.55
C GLY A 40 -0.42 -2.33 -23.17
N ILE A 41 -1.10 -1.94 -22.07
CA ILE A 41 -0.69 -2.26 -20.71
C ILE A 41 -0.83 -3.77 -20.46
N PHE A 42 -1.92 -4.38 -20.92
CA PHE A 42 -2.16 -5.82 -20.80
C PHE A 42 -1.25 -6.64 -21.73
N ASP A 43 -0.83 -6.12 -22.89
CA ASP A 43 0.19 -6.75 -23.74
C ASP A 43 1.53 -6.84 -23.02
N ASP A 44 2.00 -5.71 -22.43
CA ASP A 44 3.24 -5.68 -21.66
C ASP A 44 3.17 -6.57 -20.40
N MET A 45 2.00 -6.67 -19.76
CA MET A 45 1.78 -7.55 -18.61
C MET A 45 1.91 -9.02 -19.04
N ALA A 46 1.28 -9.43 -20.13
CA ALA A 46 1.37 -10.79 -20.64
C ALA A 46 2.81 -11.16 -21.05
N ASP A 47 3.52 -10.21 -21.67
CA ASP A 47 4.93 -10.43 -22.04
C ASP A 47 5.83 -10.53 -20.81
N ALA A 48 5.58 -9.75 -19.76
CA ALA A 48 6.33 -9.89 -18.50
C ALA A 48 6.03 -11.23 -17.80
N ILE A 49 4.79 -11.73 -17.86
CA ILE A 49 4.43 -13.06 -17.35
C ILE A 49 5.20 -14.15 -18.10
N LYS A 50 5.18 -14.14 -19.44
CA LYS A 50 5.92 -15.09 -20.28
C LYS A 50 7.42 -15.05 -19.99
N GLU A 51 7.99 -13.84 -19.82
CA GLU A 51 9.41 -13.68 -19.49
C GLU A 51 9.73 -14.30 -18.13
N ALA A 52 8.93 -14.02 -17.08
CA ALA A 52 9.16 -14.59 -15.76
C ALA A 52 9.06 -16.12 -15.75
N MET A 53 8.11 -16.70 -16.48
CA MET A 53 7.95 -18.15 -16.65
C MET A 53 9.16 -18.76 -17.36
N SER A 54 9.69 -18.10 -18.39
CA SER A 54 10.83 -18.58 -19.16
C SER A 54 12.12 -18.67 -18.35
N GLN A 55 12.30 -17.82 -17.34
CA GLN A 55 13.48 -17.80 -16.46
C GLN A 55 13.66 -19.11 -15.68
N ILE A 56 12.57 -19.82 -15.41
CA ILE A 56 12.57 -21.08 -14.65
C ILE A 56 12.04 -22.26 -15.48
N HIS A 57 11.91 -22.08 -16.80
CA HIS A 57 11.52 -23.10 -17.76
C HIS A 57 10.19 -23.81 -17.47
N ILE A 58 9.18 -23.05 -16.99
CA ILE A 58 7.81 -23.56 -16.74
C ILE A 58 6.87 -23.18 -17.87
N THR A 59 5.77 -23.93 -17.95
CA THR A 59 4.69 -23.77 -18.93
C THR A 59 3.36 -23.40 -18.24
N ASN A 60 2.32 -23.18 -19.03
CA ASN A 60 0.98 -22.87 -18.51
C ASN A 60 0.44 -24.00 -17.59
N ASP A 61 0.82 -25.26 -17.85
CA ASP A 61 0.37 -26.42 -17.07
C ASP A 61 0.94 -26.43 -15.63
N ASP A 62 2.01 -25.66 -15.40
CA ASP A 62 2.63 -25.53 -14.08
C ASP A 62 2.00 -24.42 -13.22
N ILE A 63 1.12 -23.59 -13.81
CA ILE A 63 0.51 -22.41 -13.16
C ILE A 63 -0.92 -22.71 -12.71
N ILE A 64 -1.22 -22.41 -11.46
CA ILE A 64 -2.55 -22.56 -10.86
C ILE A 64 -3.46 -21.40 -11.27
N SER A 65 -2.95 -20.16 -11.14
CA SER A 65 -3.72 -18.92 -11.31
C SER A 65 -2.82 -17.72 -11.57
N ILE A 66 -3.41 -16.65 -12.11
CA ILE A 66 -2.79 -15.33 -12.20
C ILE A 66 -3.63 -14.37 -11.35
N GLY A 67 -2.99 -13.67 -10.42
CA GLY A 67 -3.61 -12.59 -9.67
C GLY A 67 -2.93 -11.26 -9.96
N VAL A 68 -3.71 -10.19 -9.97
CA VAL A 68 -3.26 -8.82 -10.27
C VAL A 68 -3.72 -7.86 -9.20
N GLY A 69 -2.77 -7.20 -8.54
CA GLY A 69 -3.00 -6.03 -7.71
C GLY A 69 -2.96 -4.77 -8.57
N THR A 70 -3.97 -3.93 -8.49
CA THR A 70 -4.10 -2.71 -9.31
C THR A 70 -4.54 -1.53 -8.45
N PRO A 71 -4.10 -0.29 -8.74
CA PRO A 71 -4.70 0.87 -8.10
C PRO A 71 -6.16 1.03 -8.54
N GLY A 72 -6.97 1.66 -7.70
CA GLY A 72 -8.38 1.97 -7.97
C GLY A 72 -9.36 0.87 -7.55
N SER A 73 -10.55 0.89 -8.13
CA SER A 73 -11.65 -0.03 -7.79
C SER A 73 -11.81 -1.14 -8.81
N VAL A 74 -11.93 -2.37 -8.32
CA VAL A 74 -12.14 -3.58 -9.13
C VAL A 74 -13.54 -4.12 -8.86
N ASN A 75 -14.37 -4.22 -9.88
CA ASN A 75 -15.67 -4.89 -9.80
C ASN A 75 -15.52 -6.37 -10.22
N LYS A 76 -15.46 -7.24 -9.20
CA LYS A 76 -15.25 -8.68 -9.42
C LYS A 76 -16.47 -9.36 -10.06
N SER A 77 -17.67 -8.84 -9.84
CA SER A 77 -18.91 -9.42 -10.42
C SER A 77 -19.07 -9.10 -11.90
N GLU A 78 -18.57 -7.95 -12.35
CA GLU A 78 -18.58 -7.54 -13.75
C GLU A 78 -17.25 -7.80 -14.47
N GLU A 79 -16.25 -8.33 -13.75
CA GLU A 79 -14.92 -8.67 -14.24
C GLU A 79 -14.15 -7.48 -14.86
N LEU A 80 -14.26 -6.30 -14.27
CA LEU A 80 -13.63 -5.08 -14.77
C LEU A 80 -12.90 -4.27 -13.68
N ILE A 81 -11.99 -3.40 -14.12
CA ILE A 81 -11.48 -2.29 -13.32
C ILE A 81 -12.41 -1.12 -13.58
N GLU A 82 -13.22 -0.73 -12.57
CA GLU A 82 -14.19 0.36 -12.72
C GLU A 82 -13.50 1.70 -12.93
N PHE A 83 -12.51 1.99 -12.08
CA PHE A 83 -11.79 3.24 -12.16
C PHE A 83 -10.38 3.11 -11.57
N ALA A 84 -9.39 3.60 -12.31
CA ALA A 84 -8.01 3.73 -11.83
C ALA A 84 -7.36 4.99 -12.40
N ASN A 85 -7.42 6.09 -11.64
CA ASN A 85 -6.94 7.41 -12.08
C ASN A 85 -5.48 7.38 -12.56
N ASN A 86 -4.61 6.67 -11.85
CA ASN A 86 -3.17 6.59 -12.17
C ASN A 86 -2.87 5.84 -13.48
N LEU A 87 -3.82 5.04 -13.96
CA LEU A 87 -3.73 4.29 -15.22
C LEU A 87 -4.53 4.96 -16.34
N GLY A 88 -5.43 5.88 -16.01
CA GLY A 88 -6.40 6.44 -16.94
C GLY A 88 -7.49 5.43 -17.32
N PHE A 89 -7.80 4.49 -16.44
CA PHE A 89 -8.80 3.45 -16.68
C PHE A 89 -10.19 3.89 -16.21
N ASP A 90 -11.18 3.57 -17.04
CA ASP A 90 -12.61 3.74 -16.79
C ASP A 90 -13.35 2.54 -17.41
N ASN A 91 -13.95 1.69 -16.59
CA ASN A 91 -14.69 0.48 -16.98
C ASN A 91 -13.91 -0.44 -17.94
N VAL A 92 -12.66 -0.76 -17.60
CA VAL A 92 -11.79 -1.62 -18.41
C VAL A 92 -12.10 -3.10 -18.16
N PRO A 93 -12.40 -3.91 -19.20
CA PRO A 93 -12.71 -5.35 -19.07
C PRO A 93 -11.44 -6.18 -18.82
N SER A 94 -10.84 -5.98 -17.65
CA SER A 94 -9.49 -6.42 -17.30
C SER A 94 -9.32 -7.95 -17.32
N TYR A 95 -10.32 -8.68 -16.83
CA TYR A 95 -10.27 -10.15 -16.82
C TYR A 95 -10.25 -10.72 -18.24
N LYS A 96 -11.12 -10.22 -19.12
CA LYS A 96 -11.16 -10.60 -20.53
C LYS A 96 -9.82 -10.29 -21.22
N LEU A 97 -9.32 -9.07 -21.04
CA LEU A 97 -8.07 -8.64 -21.66
C LEU A 97 -6.88 -9.52 -21.25
N LEU A 98 -6.80 -9.95 -19.99
CA LEU A 98 -5.72 -10.80 -19.51
C LEU A 98 -5.87 -12.25 -19.99
N ARG A 99 -7.10 -12.82 -19.93
CA ARG A 99 -7.39 -14.16 -20.44
C ARG A 99 -7.03 -14.33 -21.91
N GLU A 100 -7.43 -13.38 -22.77
CA GLU A 100 -7.15 -13.43 -24.20
C GLU A 100 -5.64 -13.41 -24.53
N ARG A 101 -4.81 -12.74 -23.72
CA ARG A 101 -3.37 -12.59 -23.95
C ARG A 101 -2.52 -13.71 -23.38
N THR A 102 -2.99 -14.29 -22.30
CA THR A 102 -2.22 -15.31 -21.56
C THR A 102 -2.71 -16.73 -21.81
N GLY A 103 -3.98 -16.89 -22.22
CA GLY A 103 -4.64 -18.19 -22.33
C GLY A 103 -5.03 -18.82 -20.99
N PHE A 104 -4.93 -18.08 -19.88
CA PHE A 104 -5.35 -18.55 -18.56
C PHE A 104 -6.82 -18.17 -18.27
N GLU A 105 -7.62 -19.13 -17.82
CA GLU A 105 -8.99 -18.87 -17.38
C GLU A 105 -9.06 -18.32 -15.95
N LYS A 106 -8.17 -18.82 -15.06
CA LYS A 106 -8.13 -18.45 -13.64
C LYS A 106 -7.32 -17.19 -13.44
N VAL A 107 -7.97 -16.05 -13.67
CA VAL A 107 -7.39 -14.72 -13.43
C VAL A 107 -8.21 -13.99 -12.37
N TYR A 108 -7.53 -13.27 -11.49
CA TYR A 108 -8.13 -12.56 -10.37
C TYR A 108 -7.55 -11.16 -10.26
N PHE A 109 -8.38 -10.20 -9.86
CA PHE A 109 -7.96 -8.82 -9.65
C PHE A 109 -8.43 -8.33 -8.28
N ASP A 110 -7.62 -7.51 -7.64
CA ASP A 110 -8.00 -6.76 -6.44
C ASP A 110 -7.20 -5.45 -6.36
N ASN A 111 -7.60 -4.59 -5.42
CA ASN A 111 -6.83 -3.39 -5.11
C ASN A 111 -5.42 -3.73 -4.61
N ASP A 112 -4.44 -2.89 -4.94
CA ASP A 112 -3.02 -3.07 -4.60
C ASP A 112 -2.76 -3.13 -3.07
N ALA A 113 -3.46 -2.32 -2.27
CA ALA A 113 -3.34 -2.37 -0.82
C ALA A 113 -3.97 -3.62 -0.21
N ASN A 114 -5.06 -4.14 -0.80
CA ASN A 114 -5.65 -5.42 -0.44
C ASN A 114 -4.67 -6.57 -0.71
N CYS A 115 -4.04 -6.56 -1.89
CA CYS A 115 -3.00 -7.54 -2.22
C CYS A 115 -1.82 -7.46 -1.24
N ALA A 116 -1.33 -6.26 -0.95
CA ALA A 116 -0.23 -6.09 0.00
C ALA A 116 -0.60 -6.60 1.41
N ALA A 117 -1.84 -6.36 1.86
CA ALA A 117 -2.33 -6.88 3.14
C ALA A 117 -2.40 -8.40 3.15
N LEU A 118 -2.88 -9.02 2.08
CA LEU A 118 -2.94 -10.49 1.94
C LEU A 118 -1.53 -11.09 1.95
N GLY A 119 -0.59 -10.50 1.22
CA GLY A 119 0.81 -10.93 1.20
C GLY A 119 1.44 -10.92 2.59
N GLU A 120 1.34 -9.81 3.31
CA GLU A 120 1.88 -9.68 4.67
C GLU A 120 1.15 -10.60 5.68
N ALA A 121 -0.15 -10.81 5.53
CA ALA A 121 -0.93 -11.69 6.40
C ALA A 121 -0.56 -13.17 6.25
N VAL A 122 -0.22 -13.61 5.02
CA VAL A 122 0.06 -15.02 4.72
C VAL A 122 1.56 -15.34 4.81
N ALA A 123 2.41 -14.49 4.25
CA ALA A 123 3.83 -14.77 4.08
C ALA A 123 4.77 -13.85 4.88
N GLY A 124 4.26 -12.72 5.40
CA GLY A 124 5.04 -11.72 6.13
C GLY A 124 4.75 -11.67 7.62
N CYS A 125 4.77 -10.45 8.18
CA CYS A 125 4.63 -10.18 9.62
C CYS A 125 3.30 -10.66 10.22
N GLY A 126 2.24 -10.82 9.40
CA GLY A 126 0.91 -11.24 9.83
C GLY A 126 0.69 -12.76 9.85
N LYS A 127 1.69 -13.57 9.56
CA LYS A 127 1.56 -15.04 9.46
C LYS A 127 0.92 -15.65 10.69
N GLY A 128 -0.23 -16.34 10.47
CA GLY A 128 -1.02 -16.96 11.53
C GLY A 128 -1.99 -16.01 12.26
N VAL A 129 -2.06 -14.74 11.88
CA VAL A 129 -2.98 -13.75 12.45
C VAL A 129 -4.26 -13.68 11.62
N LYS A 130 -5.43 -13.86 12.27
CA LYS A 130 -6.73 -13.87 11.58
C LYS A 130 -7.37 -12.48 11.45
N ASP A 131 -7.08 -11.59 12.40
CA ASP A 131 -7.61 -10.23 12.43
C ASP A 131 -6.42 -9.28 12.27
N PHE A 132 -6.17 -8.91 11.02
CA PHE A 132 -4.97 -8.22 10.56
C PHE A 132 -5.36 -7.04 9.68
N ILE A 133 -4.74 -5.87 9.90
CA ILE A 133 -4.95 -4.71 9.04
C ILE A 133 -3.59 -4.18 8.61
N MET A 134 -3.42 -4.00 7.32
CA MET A 134 -2.25 -3.34 6.75
C MET A 134 -2.58 -1.91 6.36
N ILE A 135 -1.65 -1.01 6.66
CA ILE A 135 -1.65 0.39 6.22
C ILE A 135 -0.41 0.62 5.37
N THR A 136 -0.58 1.14 4.17
CA THR A 136 0.52 1.50 3.29
C THR A 136 0.70 3.00 3.24
N LEU A 137 1.88 3.50 3.61
CA LEU A 137 2.24 4.93 3.61
C LEU A 137 3.11 5.24 2.39
N GLY A 138 2.43 5.48 1.26
CA GLY A 138 3.01 5.84 -0.02
C GLY A 138 2.58 7.24 -0.47
N THR A 139 2.37 7.45 -1.77
CA THR A 139 1.79 8.69 -2.33
C THR A 139 0.47 9.04 -1.65
N GLY A 140 -0.35 8.03 -1.36
CA GLY A 140 -1.54 8.09 -0.53
C GLY A 140 -1.41 7.24 0.74
N VAL A 141 -2.54 7.00 1.40
CA VAL A 141 -2.70 6.04 2.50
C VAL A 141 -3.64 4.93 2.04
N GLY A 142 -3.07 3.80 1.66
CA GLY A 142 -3.84 2.60 1.35
C GLY A 142 -4.03 1.71 2.58
N SER A 143 -5.01 0.82 2.51
CA SER A 143 -5.24 -0.16 3.57
C SER A 143 -5.95 -1.41 3.06
N GLY A 144 -5.60 -2.55 3.65
CA GLY A 144 -6.30 -3.82 3.47
C GLY A 144 -6.69 -4.39 4.82
N ILE A 145 -7.94 -4.84 4.93
CA ILE A 145 -8.56 -5.27 6.19
C ILE A 145 -8.88 -6.75 6.09
N ILE A 146 -8.32 -7.55 7.00
CA ILE A 146 -8.60 -8.98 7.12
C ILE A 146 -9.27 -9.23 8.47
N VAL A 147 -10.46 -9.82 8.45
CA VAL A 147 -11.26 -10.19 9.64
C VAL A 147 -11.60 -11.68 9.55
N ASN A 148 -11.33 -12.42 10.63
CA ASN A 148 -11.51 -13.87 10.67
C ASN A 148 -10.80 -14.60 9.50
N GLY A 149 -9.65 -14.11 9.09
CA GLY A 149 -8.85 -14.67 7.98
C GLY A 149 -9.39 -14.36 6.59
N LYS A 150 -10.36 -13.45 6.45
CA LYS A 150 -10.96 -13.08 5.16
C LYS A 150 -10.80 -11.60 4.89
N LEU A 151 -10.43 -11.27 3.66
CA LEU A 151 -10.35 -9.89 3.20
C LEU A 151 -11.73 -9.24 3.17
N VAL A 152 -11.84 -8.05 3.73
CA VAL A 152 -13.07 -7.24 3.74
C VAL A 152 -13.11 -6.40 2.47
N THR A 153 -13.97 -6.77 1.53
CA THR A 153 -14.09 -6.10 0.23
C THR A 153 -15.32 -5.19 0.11
N GLY A 154 -16.33 -5.41 0.96
CA GLY A 154 -17.57 -4.64 0.91
C GLY A 154 -18.52 -5.05 -0.23
N VAL A 155 -19.66 -4.37 -0.33
CA VAL A 155 -20.71 -4.70 -1.31
C VAL A 155 -20.34 -4.33 -2.74
N ASN A 156 -19.49 -3.33 -2.91
CA ASN A 156 -18.99 -2.83 -4.20
C ASN A 156 -17.46 -2.99 -4.33
N TYR A 157 -16.88 -3.91 -3.60
CA TYR A 157 -15.45 -4.25 -3.61
C TYR A 157 -14.47 -3.10 -3.29
N ALA A 158 -14.97 -2.00 -2.72
CA ALA A 158 -14.17 -0.82 -2.35
C ALA A 158 -14.15 -0.56 -0.83
N ALA A 159 -14.33 -1.60 0.00
CA ALA A 159 -14.15 -1.45 1.44
C ALA A 159 -12.66 -1.34 1.80
N GLY A 160 -12.39 -0.73 2.94
CA GLY A 160 -11.02 -0.59 3.43
C GLY A 160 -10.33 0.72 3.04
N GLU A 161 -11.02 1.67 2.42
CA GLU A 161 -10.48 2.99 2.06
C GLU A 161 -10.26 3.89 3.30
N MET A 162 -9.43 3.40 4.27
CA MET A 162 -9.22 4.08 5.56
C MET A 162 -8.50 5.42 5.39
N GLY A 163 -7.67 5.58 4.36
CA GLY A 163 -7.04 6.86 4.02
C GLY A 163 -8.04 7.99 3.76
N HIS A 164 -9.27 7.65 3.36
CA HIS A 164 -10.33 8.62 3.10
C HIS A 164 -11.30 8.81 4.28
N THR A 165 -11.03 8.21 5.44
CA THR A 165 -11.74 8.56 6.68
C THR A 165 -11.33 9.96 7.15
N VAL A 166 -12.31 10.73 7.67
CA VAL A 166 -12.05 12.11 8.10
C VAL A 166 -11.51 12.09 9.52
N ILE A 167 -10.29 12.61 9.71
CA ILE A 167 -9.68 12.82 11.03
C ILE A 167 -9.70 14.30 11.46
N VAL A 168 -9.91 15.22 10.51
CA VAL A 168 -10.05 16.66 10.80
C VAL A 168 -11.27 17.18 10.05
N TYR A 169 -12.37 17.41 10.76
CA TYR A 169 -13.59 17.95 10.16
C TYR A 169 -13.33 19.32 9.50
N ASN A 170 -13.78 19.50 8.26
CA ASN A 170 -13.50 20.68 7.43
C ASN A 170 -12.00 21.00 7.23
N GLY A 171 -11.11 20.00 7.36
CA GLY A 171 -9.67 20.15 7.18
C GLY A 171 -9.25 20.30 5.71
N LEU A 172 -8.05 19.82 5.39
CA LEU A 172 -7.45 19.93 4.06
C LEU A 172 -8.30 19.27 2.97
N GLN A 173 -8.37 19.91 1.78
CA GLN A 173 -9.08 19.36 0.63
C GLN A 173 -8.40 18.07 0.16
N CYS A 174 -9.17 17.01 -0.02
CA CYS A 174 -8.72 15.73 -0.57
C CYS A 174 -9.14 15.59 -2.04
N ASN A 175 -8.34 14.84 -2.79
CA ASN A 175 -8.62 14.55 -4.22
C ASN A 175 -9.88 13.69 -4.41
N CYS A 176 -10.33 12.96 -3.36
CA CYS A 176 -11.60 12.23 -3.39
C CYS A 176 -12.85 13.14 -3.31
N GLY A 177 -12.69 14.46 -3.30
CA GLY A 177 -13.76 15.44 -3.18
C GLY A 177 -14.13 15.85 -1.74
N ARG A 178 -13.72 15.08 -0.72
CA ARG A 178 -13.98 15.36 0.70
C ARG A 178 -12.90 16.28 1.29
N LYS A 179 -13.14 16.76 2.52
CA LYS A 179 -12.15 17.49 3.32
C LYS A 179 -11.79 16.74 4.57
N GLY A 180 -10.50 16.84 4.97
CA GLY A 180 -10.01 16.31 6.24
C GLY A 180 -9.69 14.83 6.25
N CYS A 181 -9.57 14.18 5.09
CA CYS A 181 -9.18 12.78 4.97
C CYS A 181 -7.80 12.51 5.61
N TRP A 182 -7.67 11.38 6.28
CA TRP A 182 -6.44 10.95 6.94
C TRP A 182 -5.21 10.98 6.01
N GLU A 183 -5.37 10.59 4.77
CA GLU A 183 -4.34 10.63 3.74
C GLU A 183 -3.67 12.01 3.61
N LYS A 184 -4.44 13.09 3.72
CA LYS A 184 -3.91 14.47 3.59
C LYS A 184 -2.98 14.89 4.73
N TYR A 185 -2.91 14.09 5.79
CA TYR A 185 -2.08 14.33 6.97
C TYR A 185 -1.01 13.27 7.19
N SER A 186 -1.20 12.05 6.66
CA SER A 186 -0.39 10.89 7.01
C SER A 186 0.21 10.11 5.82
N SER A 187 0.01 10.55 4.57
CA SER A 187 0.73 9.99 3.43
C SER A 187 2.18 10.50 3.35
N ALA A 188 3.02 9.86 2.53
CA ALA A 188 4.35 10.38 2.21
C ALA A 188 4.28 11.75 1.55
N THR A 189 3.30 11.97 0.66
CA THR A 189 3.03 13.29 0.05
C THR A 189 2.72 14.33 1.12
N ALA A 190 1.87 13.99 2.11
CA ALA A 190 1.54 14.88 3.21
C ALA A 190 2.79 15.23 4.05
N LEU A 191 3.64 14.25 4.35
CA LEU A 191 4.90 14.48 5.07
C LEU A 191 5.83 15.42 4.30
N ILE A 192 5.97 15.23 2.99
CA ILE A 192 6.78 16.11 2.13
C ILE A 192 6.26 17.55 2.18
N GLU A 193 4.96 17.77 2.03
CA GLU A 193 4.38 19.12 2.07
C GLU A 193 4.51 19.76 3.45
N GLN A 194 4.25 19.03 4.54
CA GLN A 194 4.48 19.51 5.91
C GLN A 194 5.95 19.91 6.12
N THR A 195 6.88 19.12 5.57
CA THR A 195 8.32 19.39 5.63
C THR A 195 8.67 20.67 4.89
N LYS A 196 8.18 20.83 3.65
CA LYS A 196 8.39 22.05 2.85
C LYS A 196 7.83 23.28 3.54
N ASP A 197 6.64 23.18 4.13
CA ASP A 197 6.01 24.31 4.84
C ASP A 197 6.78 24.69 6.09
N ALA A 198 7.34 23.75 6.82
CA ALA A 198 8.19 24.02 7.97
C ALA A 198 9.51 24.68 7.54
N MET A 199 10.13 24.20 6.46
CA MET A 199 11.35 24.80 5.88
C MET A 199 11.14 26.23 5.42
N ARG A 200 10.02 26.54 4.77
CA ARG A 200 9.68 27.94 4.35
C ARG A 200 9.56 28.90 5.53
N LYS A 201 9.14 28.39 6.70
CA LYS A 201 8.98 29.15 7.94
C LYS A 201 10.28 29.28 8.73
N ASN A 202 11.26 28.41 8.49
CA ASN A 202 12.55 28.42 9.17
C ASN A 202 13.70 28.13 8.21
N PHE A 203 14.35 29.17 7.73
CA PHE A 203 15.49 29.09 6.81
C PHE A 203 16.78 28.56 7.47
N ASN A 204 16.83 28.48 8.82
CA ASN A 204 17.98 27.93 9.56
C ASN A 204 17.84 26.43 9.85
N SER A 205 16.76 25.77 9.41
CA SER A 205 16.60 24.34 9.58
C SER A 205 17.63 23.56 8.78
N LEU A 206 18.21 22.53 9.38
CA LEU A 206 19.14 21.60 8.71
C LEU A 206 18.48 20.84 7.54
N MET A 207 17.17 20.84 7.45
CA MET A 207 16.45 20.24 6.34
C MET A 207 16.78 20.91 4.99
N TRP A 208 17.18 22.19 4.99
CA TRP A 208 17.67 22.86 3.79
C TRP A 208 18.98 22.25 3.28
N ASP A 209 19.94 21.98 4.17
CA ASP A 209 21.20 21.34 3.81
C ASP A 209 20.97 19.90 3.32
N ILE A 210 20.06 19.17 3.98
CA ILE A 210 19.67 17.81 3.59
C ILE A 210 19.05 17.77 2.19
N ALA A 211 18.27 18.79 1.84
CA ALA A 211 17.67 18.96 0.52
C ALA A 211 18.61 19.61 -0.51
N GLY A 212 19.89 19.91 -0.13
CA GLY A 212 20.87 20.55 -1.01
C GLY A 212 20.49 21.98 -1.41
N GLY A 213 19.78 22.71 -0.55
CA GLY A 213 19.30 24.07 -0.77
C GLY A 213 18.08 24.16 -1.71
N ASP A 214 17.55 23.03 -2.19
CA ASP A 214 16.45 22.98 -3.15
C ASP A 214 15.21 22.33 -2.53
N ILE A 215 14.16 23.11 -2.32
CA ILE A 215 12.90 22.67 -1.74
C ILE A 215 12.21 21.58 -2.59
N ASN A 216 12.49 21.48 -3.88
CA ASN A 216 11.94 20.45 -4.76
C ASN A 216 12.61 19.09 -4.56
N LYS A 217 13.76 19.02 -3.89
CA LYS A 217 14.45 17.77 -3.51
C LYS A 217 14.00 17.21 -2.17
N VAL A 218 13.09 17.89 -1.47
CA VAL A 218 12.47 17.39 -0.25
C VAL A 218 11.72 16.09 -0.56
N ASN A 219 11.95 15.07 0.26
CA ASN A 219 11.35 13.75 0.12
C ASN A 219 10.89 13.21 1.49
N GLY A 220 10.31 12.01 1.52
CA GLY A 220 9.75 11.40 2.74
C GLY A 220 10.77 11.14 3.86
N ARG A 221 12.07 11.22 3.59
CA ARG A 221 13.14 11.04 4.60
C ARG A 221 13.63 12.37 5.19
N THR A 222 13.45 13.48 4.48
CA THR A 222 14.08 14.78 4.83
C THR A 222 13.80 15.19 6.29
N ALA A 223 12.55 15.09 6.76
CA ALA A 223 12.21 15.44 8.14
C ALA A 223 12.81 14.45 9.15
N PHE A 224 12.78 13.14 8.87
CA PHE A 224 13.39 12.13 9.74
C PHE A 224 14.91 12.27 9.79
N ASP A 225 15.58 12.59 8.68
CA ASP A 225 17.02 12.84 8.64
C ASP A 225 17.40 14.09 9.43
N GLY A 226 16.59 15.16 9.33
CA GLY A 226 16.74 16.37 10.14
C GLY A 226 16.56 16.09 11.63
N MET A 227 15.54 15.35 12.01
CA MET A 227 15.29 14.93 13.39
C MET A 227 16.49 14.15 13.96
N ARG A 228 17.03 13.19 13.20
CA ARG A 228 18.22 12.40 13.61
C ARG A 228 19.47 13.27 13.81
N LYS A 229 19.55 14.41 13.13
CA LYS A 229 20.62 15.41 13.31
C LYS A 229 20.33 16.45 14.41
N GLY A 230 19.21 16.33 15.12
CA GLY A 230 18.85 17.23 16.23
C GLY A 230 18.16 18.53 15.79
N ASP A 231 17.64 18.61 14.55
CA ASP A 231 16.89 19.76 14.09
C ASP A 231 15.52 19.85 14.77
N ALA A 232 15.29 20.91 15.55
CA ALA A 232 14.04 21.10 16.27
C ALA A 232 12.83 21.31 15.34
N THR A 233 13.03 21.92 14.17
CA THR A 233 11.95 22.10 13.17
C THR A 233 11.55 20.75 12.57
N ALA A 234 12.52 19.94 12.19
CA ALA A 234 12.27 18.59 11.71
C ALA A 234 11.60 17.70 12.77
N GLN A 235 12.03 17.81 14.03
CA GLN A 235 11.38 17.11 15.15
C GLN A 235 9.90 17.52 15.28
N ALA A 236 9.59 18.79 15.13
CA ALA A 236 8.20 19.28 15.20
C ALA A 236 7.35 18.72 14.05
N VAL A 237 7.91 18.64 12.83
CA VAL A 237 7.23 18.01 11.66
C VAL A 237 6.95 16.54 11.94
N VAL A 238 7.96 15.79 12.39
CA VAL A 238 7.79 14.35 12.67
C VAL A 238 6.78 14.12 13.79
N ASN A 239 6.82 14.93 14.86
CA ASN A 239 5.87 14.81 15.96
C ASN A 239 4.41 15.04 15.50
N ASN A 240 4.18 16.06 14.67
CA ASN A 240 2.86 16.31 14.10
C ASN A 240 2.41 15.17 13.19
N TYR A 241 3.29 14.68 12.33
CA TYR A 241 3.01 13.55 11.44
C TYR A 241 2.65 12.28 12.24
N VAL A 242 3.41 11.97 13.28
CA VAL A 242 3.15 10.84 14.19
C VAL A 242 1.78 10.96 14.86
N ALA A 243 1.42 12.15 15.37
CA ALA A 243 0.13 12.37 16.00
C ALA A 243 -1.04 12.14 15.03
N MET A 244 -0.94 12.65 13.80
CA MET A 244 -1.97 12.44 12.77
C MET A 244 -2.05 10.97 12.32
N LEU A 245 -0.90 10.30 12.21
CA LEU A 245 -0.85 8.87 11.89
C LEU A 245 -1.48 8.04 13.02
N ALA A 246 -1.13 8.33 14.26
CA ALA A 246 -1.68 7.64 15.42
C ALA A 246 -3.19 7.85 15.58
N CYS A 247 -3.71 9.04 15.27
CA CYS A 247 -5.14 9.32 15.27
C CYS A 247 -5.89 8.34 14.33
N GLY A 248 -5.45 8.19 13.08
CA GLY A 248 -6.06 7.26 12.14
C GLY A 248 -5.93 5.80 12.57
N ILE A 249 -4.76 5.38 13.06
CA ILE A 249 -4.55 4.01 13.57
C ILE A 249 -5.41 3.77 14.81
N GLY A 250 -5.56 4.73 15.70
CA GLY A 250 -6.45 4.65 16.86
C GLY A 250 -7.92 4.44 16.47
N ASN A 251 -8.38 5.15 15.42
CA ASN A 251 -9.72 4.94 14.86
C ASN A 251 -9.90 3.52 14.32
N ILE A 252 -8.89 2.98 13.62
CA ILE A 252 -8.89 1.59 13.13
C ILE A 252 -8.98 0.60 14.30
N ILE A 253 -8.14 0.79 15.32
CA ILE A 253 -8.15 -0.06 16.52
C ILE A 253 -9.50 -0.02 17.22
N ASN A 254 -10.08 1.18 17.41
CA ASN A 254 -11.38 1.34 18.06
C ASN A 254 -12.54 0.76 17.23
N THR A 255 -12.41 0.67 15.91
CA THR A 255 -13.46 0.15 15.01
C THR A 255 -13.40 -1.36 14.87
N PHE A 256 -12.21 -1.93 14.66
CA PHE A 256 -12.03 -3.33 14.28
C PHE A 256 -11.42 -4.20 15.37
N GLN A 257 -10.72 -3.60 16.34
CA GLN A 257 -9.95 -4.33 17.37
C GLN A 257 -9.09 -5.47 16.79
N PRO A 258 -8.28 -5.21 15.77
CA PRO A 258 -7.49 -6.26 15.14
C PRO A 258 -6.43 -6.78 16.11
N SER A 259 -5.99 -8.00 15.91
CA SER A 259 -4.84 -8.55 16.66
C SER A 259 -3.54 -7.83 16.29
N MET A 260 -3.45 -7.36 15.05
CA MET A 260 -2.25 -6.70 14.53
C MET A 260 -2.61 -5.61 13.51
N VAL A 261 -1.92 -4.47 13.60
CA VAL A 261 -1.83 -3.45 12.55
C VAL A 261 -0.39 -3.44 12.01
N CYS A 262 -0.25 -3.66 10.73
CA CYS A 262 1.02 -3.61 10.00
C CYS A 262 1.14 -2.29 9.25
N VAL A 263 2.31 -1.65 9.30
CA VAL A 263 2.59 -0.41 8.57
C VAL A 263 3.70 -0.63 7.56
N GLY A 264 3.37 -0.47 6.29
CA GLY A 264 4.27 -0.58 5.16
C GLY A 264 4.37 0.72 4.35
N GLY A 265 4.89 0.60 3.12
CA GLY A 265 5.12 1.72 2.21
C GLY A 265 6.40 2.50 2.54
N GLY A 266 6.68 3.54 1.74
CA GLY A 266 7.94 4.27 1.79
C GLY A 266 8.27 4.87 3.15
N VAL A 267 7.27 5.46 3.85
CA VAL A 267 7.46 6.03 5.19
C VAL A 267 7.50 4.94 6.26
N GLY A 268 6.83 3.80 6.04
CA GLY A 268 6.91 2.63 6.93
C GLY A 268 8.34 2.10 7.12
N ASN A 269 9.23 2.33 6.15
CA ASN A 269 10.65 1.98 6.24
C ASN A 269 11.43 2.71 7.35
N GLU A 270 10.87 3.76 7.96
CA GLU A 270 11.43 4.39 9.16
C GLU A 270 11.32 3.49 10.41
N LYS A 271 10.51 2.42 10.33
CA LYS A 271 10.38 1.35 11.35
C LYS A 271 10.20 1.93 12.76
N GLU A 272 11.09 1.63 13.70
CA GLU A 272 10.98 2.07 15.09
C GLU A 272 11.06 3.59 15.28
N ASN A 273 11.70 4.33 14.37
CA ASN A 273 11.70 5.79 14.41
C ASN A 273 10.29 6.37 14.19
N LEU A 274 9.42 5.65 13.49
CA LEU A 274 8.02 5.98 13.28
C LEU A 274 7.13 5.26 14.29
N LEU A 275 7.24 3.93 14.38
CA LEU A 275 6.28 3.11 15.12
C LEU A 275 6.43 3.22 16.63
N GLY A 276 7.66 3.44 17.14
CA GLY A 276 7.90 3.68 18.57
C GLY A 276 7.11 4.88 19.11
N PRO A 277 7.22 6.07 18.52
CA PRO A 277 6.41 7.23 18.87
C PRO A 277 4.90 7.01 18.68
N VAL A 278 4.47 6.34 17.61
CA VAL A 278 3.05 6.03 17.37
C VAL A 278 2.50 5.14 18.48
N ARG A 279 3.22 4.08 18.90
CA ARG A 279 2.79 3.22 20.03
C ARG A 279 2.65 4.00 21.33
N LYS A 280 3.56 4.96 21.61
CA LYS A 280 3.45 5.82 22.79
C LYS A 280 2.17 6.65 22.77
N PHE A 281 1.81 7.17 21.60
CA PHE A 281 0.57 7.93 21.43
C PHE A 281 -0.66 7.04 21.64
N LEU A 282 -0.70 5.87 21.03
CA LEU A 282 -1.81 4.92 21.11
C LEU A 282 -2.05 4.39 22.53
N ALA A 283 -1.03 4.35 23.36
CA ALA A 283 -1.15 3.87 24.76
C ALA A 283 -2.17 4.66 25.60
N SER A 284 -2.53 5.89 25.19
CA SER A 284 -3.53 6.72 25.84
C SER A 284 -4.76 7.03 24.98
N GLU A 285 -4.73 6.71 23.68
CA GLU A 285 -5.71 7.20 22.71
C GLU A 285 -6.72 6.14 22.22
N VAL A 286 -6.56 4.88 22.63
CA VAL A 286 -7.49 3.81 22.26
C VAL A 286 -8.50 3.56 23.39
N TYR A 287 -9.74 3.21 23.06
CA TYR A 287 -10.79 2.93 24.05
C TYR A 287 -10.40 1.80 25.00
N THR A 288 -9.62 0.84 24.54
CA THR A 288 -9.27 -0.39 25.27
C THR A 288 -7.94 -0.31 26.01
N ILE A 289 -7.50 0.87 26.45
CA ILE A 289 -6.22 1.06 27.18
C ILE A 289 -6.05 0.13 28.39
N HIS A 290 -7.15 -0.29 29.02
CA HIS A 290 -7.13 -1.19 30.20
C HIS A 290 -7.23 -2.69 29.83
N ALA A 291 -7.37 -3.04 28.55
CA ALA A 291 -7.48 -4.43 28.14
C ALA A 291 -6.13 -5.14 28.27
N LYS A 292 -6.16 -6.39 28.74
CA LYS A 292 -4.95 -7.22 28.87
C LYS A 292 -4.30 -7.52 27.52
N LYS A 293 -5.12 -7.70 26.47
CA LYS A 293 -4.64 -7.91 25.10
C LYS A 293 -4.80 -6.62 24.31
N GLN A 294 -3.69 -6.14 23.80
CA GLN A 294 -3.63 -4.94 22.97
C GLN A 294 -3.31 -5.31 21.52
N THR A 295 -3.77 -4.48 20.57
CA THR A 295 -3.38 -4.59 19.16
C THR A 295 -1.86 -4.39 19.03
N GLN A 296 -1.20 -5.30 18.32
CA GLN A 296 0.21 -5.15 17.99
C GLN A 296 0.38 -4.19 16.80
N LEU A 297 1.29 -3.23 16.91
CA LEU A 297 1.68 -2.37 15.81
C LEU A 297 3.08 -2.75 15.33
N VAL A 298 3.19 -3.21 14.08
CA VAL A 298 4.44 -3.75 13.52
C VAL A 298 4.77 -3.13 12.16
N ALA A 299 6.03 -3.20 11.75
CA ALA A 299 6.46 -2.84 10.41
C ALA A 299 6.23 -4.01 9.44
N ALA A 300 5.95 -3.70 8.17
CA ALA A 300 5.88 -4.66 7.10
C ALA A 300 7.25 -5.35 6.88
N GLU A 301 7.23 -6.65 6.54
CA GLU A 301 8.42 -7.46 6.33
C GLU A 301 8.74 -7.69 4.85
N LEU A 302 7.72 -7.85 4.00
CA LEU A 302 7.89 -8.21 2.58
C LEU A 302 8.24 -7.02 1.69
N GLY A 303 8.06 -5.79 2.19
CA GLY A 303 8.36 -4.57 1.44
C GLY A 303 7.57 -4.50 0.12
N ASN A 304 8.27 -4.25 -1.00
CA ASN A 304 7.63 -4.14 -2.32
C ASN A 304 7.12 -5.48 -2.87
N ASP A 305 7.48 -6.61 -2.26
CA ASP A 305 7.05 -7.93 -2.71
C ASP A 305 5.68 -8.34 -2.14
N ALA A 306 5.19 -7.61 -1.12
CA ALA A 306 3.91 -7.88 -0.49
C ALA A 306 2.74 -7.89 -1.49
N GLY A 307 2.66 -6.87 -2.36
CA GLY A 307 1.63 -6.77 -3.39
C GLY A 307 1.66 -7.93 -4.39
N ILE A 308 2.86 -8.32 -4.82
CA ILE A 308 3.06 -9.43 -5.77
C ILE A 308 2.65 -10.77 -5.15
N ILE A 309 3.13 -11.04 -3.92
CA ILE A 309 2.81 -12.28 -3.21
C ILE A 309 1.30 -12.35 -2.92
N GLY A 310 0.72 -11.26 -2.43
CA GLY A 310 -0.71 -11.23 -2.13
C GLY A 310 -1.60 -11.30 -3.37
N ALA A 311 -1.20 -10.67 -4.48
CA ALA A 311 -1.89 -10.83 -5.76
C ALA A 311 -1.95 -12.31 -6.17
N ALA A 312 -0.84 -13.03 -6.06
CA ALA A 312 -0.79 -14.47 -6.38
C ALA A 312 -1.74 -15.32 -5.52
N LEU A 313 -2.16 -14.83 -4.36
CA LEU A 313 -3.03 -15.54 -3.41
C LEU A 313 -4.52 -15.16 -3.52
N LEU A 314 -4.92 -14.42 -4.54
CA LEU A 314 -6.32 -14.01 -4.73
C LEU A 314 -7.27 -15.16 -5.09
N ASP A 315 -6.76 -16.36 -5.33
CA ASP A 315 -7.53 -17.59 -5.60
C ASP A 315 -7.86 -18.40 -4.31
N GLU A 316 -7.28 -18.05 -3.17
CA GLU A 316 -7.51 -18.68 -1.87
C GLU A 316 -8.63 -17.95 -1.08
#